data_7ac046a51c3eb77799709e071e58cd51
#
_entry.id   7ac046a51c3eb77799709e071e58cd51
#
_cell.length_a   1.000
_cell.length_b   1.000
_cell.length_c   1.000
_cell.angle_alpha   90.00
_cell.angle_beta   90.00
_cell.angle_gamma   90.00
#
_symmetry.space_group_name_H-M   'P 1'
#
loop_
_entity.id
_entity.type
_entity.pdbx_description
1 polymer ?
#
loop_
_entity_poly.entity_id
_entity_poly.type
_entity_poly.pdbx_seq_one_letter_code
_entity_poly.pdbx_strand_id
1 'polypeptide(L)'
;FKEVSPLSAKDCFILIERQKTNFNFPIHIHPECELNFIENAKGAQRIVGDSIEEIDEEELVLVTNPHLEHAWKDYRNVSKNIHEITIQFHPDLLTDTFLNKNQMISIRQLFRHAERGVAFSRESIAKVRPLLKTLTCENDSFYSLIKLLIILHELSLIHI
;
A
#
# COMPACT_ATOMS: atom_id res chain seq x y z
N PHE A 1 3.51 17.49 5.82
CA PHE A 1 4.28 16.78 6.83
C PHE A 1 5.16 15.69 6.21
N LYS A 2 6.42 15.69 6.55
CA LYS A 2 7.37 14.71 6.05
C LYS A 2 7.54 13.61 7.10
N GLU A 3 7.08 12.40 6.78
CA GLU A 3 7.19 11.25 7.67
C GLU A 3 8.59 10.64 7.59
N VAL A 4 9.12 10.23 8.75
CA VAL A 4 10.33 9.41 8.81
C VAL A 4 9.90 7.96 9.01
N SER A 5 10.15 7.11 7.99
CA SER A 5 9.81 5.71 8.05
C SER A 5 10.72 4.94 9.01
N PRO A 6 10.19 3.95 9.76
CA PRO A 6 11.03 3.05 10.57
C PRO A 6 11.78 2.00 9.72
N LEU A 7 11.65 2.03 8.40
CA LEU A 7 12.31 1.07 7.51
C LEU A 7 13.84 1.21 7.57
N SER A 8 14.51 0.13 7.93
CA SER A 8 15.98 0.06 7.96
C SER A 8 16.56 0.00 6.55
N ALA A 9 17.74 0.61 6.34
CA ALA A 9 18.47 0.50 5.07
C ALA A 9 18.86 -0.95 4.74
N LYS A 10 18.87 -1.86 5.70
CA LYS A 10 19.21 -3.27 5.51
C LYS A 10 18.01 -4.14 5.19
N ASP A 11 16.80 -3.63 5.35
CA ASP A 11 15.57 -4.37 5.06
C ASP A 11 15.04 -3.99 3.68
N CYS A 12 14.46 -4.97 2.97
CA CYS A 12 13.77 -4.72 1.71
C CYS A 12 12.49 -3.94 1.92
N PHE A 13 11.76 -4.25 2.98
CA PHE A 13 10.50 -3.62 3.31
C PHE A 13 10.18 -3.79 4.79
N ILE A 14 9.19 -3.05 5.27
CA ILE A 14 8.60 -3.22 6.59
C ILE A 14 7.09 -3.37 6.45
N LEU A 15 6.51 -4.23 7.29
CA LEU A 15 5.06 -4.39 7.41
C LEU A 15 4.66 -3.96 8.82
N ILE A 16 3.70 -3.06 8.90
CA ILE A 16 3.15 -2.58 10.17
C ILE A 16 1.66 -2.88 10.18
N GLU A 17 1.21 -3.64 11.16
CA GLU A 17 -0.19 -3.98 11.35
C GLU A 17 -0.72 -3.26 12.58
N ARG A 18 -1.86 -2.57 12.44
CA ARG A 18 -2.44 -1.76 13.52
C ARG A 18 -3.93 -2.03 13.67
N GLN A 19 -4.39 -1.96 14.91
CA GLN A 19 -5.81 -1.77 15.23
C GLN A 19 -6.02 -0.32 15.62
N LYS A 20 -7.02 0.32 15.03
CA LYS A 20 -7.29 1.73 15.23
C LYS A 20 -8.75 1.97 15.58
N THR A 21 -9.01 3.05 16.29
CA THR A 21 -10.38 3.52 16.55
C THR A 21 -10.73 4.72 15.67
N ASN A 22 -9.73 5.37 15.11
CA ASN A 22 -9.90 6.55 14.23
C ASN A 22 -8.65 6.76 13.38
N PHE A 23 -8.71 7.74 12.47
CA PHE A 23 -7.56 8.22 11.72
C PHE A 23 -7.16 9.59 12.25
N ASN A 24 -5.96 9.71 12.79
CA ASN A 24 -5.44 10.96 13.35
C ASN A 24 -4.05 11.33 12.81
N PHE A 25 -3.55 10.57 11.84
CA PHE A 25 -2.25 10.86 11.24
C PHE A 25 -2.41 11.97 10.19
N PRO A 26 -1.57 13.00 10.17
CA PRO A 26 -1.72 14.12 9.22
C PRO A 26 -1.38 13.72 7.79
N ILE A 27 -1.76 14.56 6.83
CA ILE A 27 -1.32 14.44 5.44
C ILE A 27 0.20 14.48 5.43
N HIS A 28 0.82 13.51 4.75
CA HIS A 28 2.26 13.30 4.81
C HIS A 28 2.85 12.88 3.47
N ILE A 29 4.16 13.00 3.37
CA ILE A 29 4.99 12.44 2.31
C ILE A 29 6.15 11.69 2.94
N HIS A 30 6.69 10.70 2.20
CA HIS A 30 7.89 9.97 2.57
C HIS A 30 8.53 9.38 1.30
N PRO A 31 9.87 9.14 1.30
CA PRO A 31 10.54 8.62 0.10
C PRO A 31 10.19 7.18 -0.25
N GLU A 32 9.70 6.40 0.71
CA GLU A 32 9.33 5.00 0.51
C GLU A 32 8.08 4.85 -0.33
N CYS A 33 8.01 3.77 -1.12
CA CYS A 33 6.78 3.31 -1.71
C CYS A 33 5.88 2.73 -0.60
N GLU A 34 4.57 2.87 -0.75
CA GLU A 34 3.63 2.39 0.26
C GLU A 34 2.47 1.64 -0.36
N LEU A 35 2.20 0.45 0.17
CA LEU A 35 0.98 -0.30 -0.08
C LEU A 35 0.20 -0.32 1.23
N ASN A 36 -0.99 0.27 1.24
CA ASN A 36 -1.79 0.41 2.46
C ASN A 36 -3.13 -0.28 2.30
N PHE A 37 -3.46 -1.18 3.23
CA PHE A 37 -4.70 -1.94 3.26
C PHE A 37 -5.46 -1.61 4.52
N ILE A 38 -6.75 -1.26 4.37
CA ILE A 38 -7.61 -0.85 5.48
C ILE A 38 -8.90 -1.66 5.41
N GLU A 39 -9.34 -2.18 6.57
CA GLU A 39 -10.62 -2.84 6.74
C GLU A 39 -11.46 -2.13 7.79
N ASN A 40 -12.78 -2.14 7.62
CA ASN A 40 -13.78 -1.63 8.57
C ASN A 40 -13.76 -0.11 8.76
N ALA A 41 -13.33 0.65 7.76
CA ALA A 41 -13.33 2.11 7.83
C ALA A 41 -14.26 2.75 6.79
N LYS A 42 -15.29 2.01 6.35
CA LYS A 42 -16.27 2.54 5.39
C LYS A 42 -16.78 3.90 5.82
N GLY A 43 -16.74 4.86 4.90
CA GLY A 43 -17.16 6.24 5.15
C GLY A 43 -16.03 7.19 5.49
N ALA A 44 -14.83 6.70 5.77
CA ALA A 44 -13.66 7.57 5.91
C ALA A 44 -13.29 8.19 4.56
N GLN A 45 -12.47 9.23 4.57
CA GLN A 45 -11.96 9.87 3.36
C GLN A 45 -10.52 9.47 3.10
N ARG A 46 -10.23 9.16 1.83
CA ARG A 46 -8.88 9.01 1.31
C ARG A 46 -8.49 10.29 0.61
N ILE A 47 -7.34 10.84 0.98
CA ILE A 47 -6.74 12.01 0.35
C ILE A 47 -5.44 11.54 -0.32
N VAL A 48 -5.35 11.66 -1.65
CA VAL A 48 -4.15 11.34 -2.42
C VAL A 48 -3.96 12.46 -3.44
N GLY A 49 -2.93 13.30 -3.23
CA GLY A 49 -2.75 14.50 -4.04
C GLY A 49 -3.98 15.39 -3.97
N ASP A 50 -4.56 15.69 -5.12
CA ASP A 50 -5.76 16.54 -5.23
C ASP A 50 -7.07 15.74 -5.12
N SER A 51 -6.99 14.43 -5.02
CA SER A 51 -8.18 13.57 -4.96
C SER A 51 -8.62 13.36 -3.52
N ILE A 52 -9.92 13.54 -3.29
CA ILE A 52 -10.56 13.24 -2.00
C ILE A 52 -11.76 12.37 -2.29
N GLU A 53 -11.76 11.15 -1.78
CA GLU A 53 -12.84 10.19 -1.99
C GLU A 53 -13.21 9.47 -0.71
N GLU A 54 -14.47 9.13 -0.58
CA GLU A 54 -14.98 8.30 0.51
C GLU A 54 -14.66 6.83 0.21
N ILE A 55 -14.18 6.10 1.21
CA ILE A 55 -13.74 4.72 1.01
C ILE A 55 -14.85 3.71 1.39
N ASP A 56 -14.70 2.49 0.88
CA ASP A 56 -15.58 1.37 1.15
C ASP A 56 -15.06 0.52 2.34
N GLU A 57 -15.67 -0.63 2.58
CA GLU A 57 -15.33 -1.55 3.67
C GLU A 57 -13.87 -2.00 3.62
N GLU A 58 -13.36 -2.22 2.43
CA GLU A 58 -11.96 -2.57 2.20
C GLU A 58 -11.34 -1.54 1.27
N GLU A 59 -10.16 -1.10 1.63
CA GLU A 59 -9.40 -0.09 0.88
C GLU A 59 -7.99 -0.62 0.65
N LEU A 60 -7.48 -0.49 -0.57
CA LEU A 60 -6.10 -0.84 -0.89
C LEU A 60 -5.55 0.20 -1.87
N VAL A 61 -4.45 0.84 -1.48
CA VAL A 61 -3.83 1.90 -2.26
C VAL A 61 -2.32 1.68 -2.35
N LEU A 62 -1.78 1.83 -3.55
CA LEU A 62 -0.32 1.83 -3.79
C LEU A 62 0.12 3.23 -4.23
N VAL A 63 1.15 3.74 -3.57
CA VAL A 63 1.80 5.02 -3.90
C VAL A 63 3.29 4.78 -4.08
N THR A 64 3.84 5.20 -5.21
CA THR A 64 5.28 5.05 -5.51
C THR A 64 6.00 6.39 -5.68
N ASN A 65 5.29 7.51 -5.62
CA ASN A 65 5.87 8.84 -5.77
C ASN A 65 6.21 9.42 -4.38
N PRO A 66 7.49 9.74 -4.11
CA PRO A 66 7.89 10.27 -2.79
C PRO A 66 7.35 11.67 -2.48
N HIS A 67 6.82 12.38 -3.47
CA HIS A 67 6.26 13.73 -3.33
C HIS A 67 4.73 13.75 -3.32
N LEU A 68 4.08 12.60 -3.42
CA LEU A 68 2.62 12.54 -3.44
C LEU A 68 2.08 12.54 -2.01
N GLU A 69 1.40 13.63 -1.64
CA GLU A 69 0.76 13.74 -0.33
C GLU A 69 -0.39 12.75 -0.24
N HIS A 70 -0.49 12.08 0.90
CA HIS A 70 -1.57 11.13 1.13
C HIS A 70 -1.93 11.02 2.62
N ALA A 71 -3.19 10.69 2.86
CA ALA A 71 -3.71 10.44 4.21
C ALA A 71 -5.08 9.80 4.15
N TRP A 72 -5.47 9.19 5.25
CA TRP A 72 -6.86 8.82 5.51
C TRP A 72 -7.36 9.63 6.69
N LYS A 73 -8.63 10.02 6.62
CA LYS A 73 -9.22 10.96 7.55
C LYS A 73 -10.61 10.49 7.96
N ASP A 74 -10.95 10.67 9.23
CA ASP A 74 -12.31 10.41 9.70
C ASP A 74 -13.30 11.33 8.98
N TYR A 75 -14.44 10.79 8.60
CA TYR A 75 -15.51 11.52 7.94
C TYR A 75 -16.87 10.96 8.33
N ARG A 76 -17.36 9.94 7.64
CA ARG A 76 -18.64 9.27 7.92
C ARG A 76 -18.46 7.87 8.48
N ASN A 77 -17.22 7.48 8.77
CA ASN A 77 -16.92 6.18 9.33
C ASN A 77 -17.35 6.13 10.79
N VAL A 78 -18.02 5.04 11.16
CA VAL A 78 -18.57 4.86 12.52
C VAL A 78 -17.87 3.73 13.27
N SER A 79 -17.21 2.81 12.57
CA SER A 79 -16.52 1.68 13.20
C SER A 79 -15.36 2.17 14.07
N LYS A 80 -15.24 1.55 15.25
CA LYS A 80 -14.09 1.75 16.15
C LYS A 80 -13.13 0.55 16.11
N ASN A 81 -13.31 -0.34 15.16
CA ASN A 81 -12.50 -1.54 14.98
C ASN A 81 -11.86 -1.55 13.61
N ILE A 82 -11.05 -0.53 13.34
CA ILE A 82 -10.35 -0.36 12.06
C ILE A 82 -9.07 -1.20 12.10
N HIS A 83 -8.87 -2.02 11.08
CA HIS A 83 -7.65 -2.79 10.89
C HIS A 83 -6.86 -2.24 9.72
N GLU A 84 -5.57 -1.98 9.93
CA GLU A 84 -4.70 -1.41 8.90
C GLU A 84 -3.40 -2.22 8.77
N ILE A 85 -3.03 -2.52 7.53
CA ILE A 85 -1.73 -3.10 7.18
C ILE A 85 -1.03 -2.10 6.26
N THR A 86 0.12 -1.59 6.72
CA THR A 86 0.96 -0.68 5.93
C THR A 86 2.25 -1.39 5.58
N ILE A 87 2.55 -1.46 4.28
CA ILE A 87 3.81 -2.00 3.76
C ILE A 87 4.57 -0.84 3.12
N GLN A 88 5.79 -0.60 3.61
CA GLN A 88 6.69 0.40 3.03
C GLN A 88 7.94 -0.29 2.53
N PHE A 89 8.40 0.09 1.35
CA PHE A 89 9.61 -0.46 0.75
C PHE A 89 10.40 0.64 0.02
N HIS A 90 11.71 0.45 -0.06
CA HIS A 90 12.57 1.42 -0.73
C HIS A 90 12.27 1.49 -2.22
N PRO A 91 12.32 2.68 -2.84
CA PRO A 91 12.10 2.82 -4.29
C PRO A 91 13.11 2.00 -5.12
N ASP A 92 14.29 1.75 -4.59
CA ASP A 92 15.35 0.98 -5.25
C ASP A 92 15.30 -0.52 -4.96
N LEU A 93 14.29 -1.00 -4.24
CA LEU A 93 14.07 -2.44 -4.06
C LEU A 93 13.99 -3.14 -5.42
N LEU A 94 13.25 -2.55 -6.34
CA LEU A 94 13.16 -3.00 -7.72
C LEU A 94 13.80 -1.93 -8.59
N THR A 95 15.08 -2.12 -8.94
CA THR A 95 15.85 -1.17 -9.73
C THR A 95 15.29 -1.03 -11.15
N ASP A 96 15.59 0.08 -11.82
CA ASP A 96 15.19 0.30 -13.21
C ASP A 96 15.71 -0.82 -14.12
N THR A 97 16.94 -1.27 -13.90
CA THR A 97 17.52 -2.38 -14.67
C THR A 97 16.67 -3.65 -14.51
N PHE A 98 16.26 -3.95 -13.29
CA PHE A 98 15.43 -5.13 -13.01
C PHE A 98 14.02 -4.97 -13.60
N LEU A 99 13.41 -3.81 -13.40
CA LEU A 99 12.04 -3.53 -13.90
C LEU A 99 11.96 -3.55 -15.43
N ASN A 100 13.09 -3.36 -16.13
CA ASN A 100 13.14 -3.43 -17.59
C ASN A 100 13.26 -4.86 -18.12
N LYS A 101 13.41 -5.87 -17.26
CA LYS A 101 13.41 -7.27 -17.68
C LYS A 101 11.99 -7.71 -18.09
N ASN A 102 11.93 -8.69 -19.01
CA ASN A 102 10.66 -9.14 -19.57
C ASN A 102 9.66 -9.63 -18.51
N GLN A 103 10.16 -10.28 -17.47
CA GLN A 103 9.32 -10.81 -16.40
C GLN A 103 8.72 -9.71 -15.49
N MET A 104 9.23 -8.47 -15.60
CA MET A 104 8.85 -7.38 -14.72
C MET A 104 8.01 -6.29 -15.41
N ILE A 105 7.63 -6.50 -16.66
CA ILE A 105 6.94 -5.47 -17.47
C ILE A 105 5.64 -5.01 -16.80
N SER A 106 4.83 -5.93 -16.32
CA SER A 106 3.54 -5.59 -15.71
C SER A 106 3.72 -4.84 -14.38
N ILE A 107 4.70 -5.24 -13.56
CA ILE A 107 5.00 -4.53 -12.31
C ILE A 107 5.53 -3.13 -12.61
N ARG A 108 6.36 -2.96 -13.64
CA ARG A 108 6.84 -1.65 -14.06
C ARG A 108 5.70 -0.73 -14.43
N GLN A 109 4.72 -1.23 -15.18
CA GLN A 109 3.54 -0.46 -15.54
C GLN A 109 2.71 -0.08 -14.32
N LEU A 110 2.54 -1.02 -13.38
CA LEU A 110 1.86 -0.73 -12.12
C LEU A 110 2.55 0.41 -11.36
N PHE A 111 3.88 0.38 -11.26
CA PHE A 111 4.64 1.40 -10.54
C PHE A 111 4.51 2.77 -11.20
N ARG A 112 4.43 2.84 -12.52
CA ARG A 112 4.18 4.10 -13.24
C ARG A 112 2.79 4.66 -12.92
N HIS A 113 1.76 3.82 -12.93
CA HIS A 113 0.42 4.25 -12.53
C HIS A 113 0.39 4.73 -11.09
N ALA A 114 1.12 4.05 -10.21
CA ALA A 114 1.13 4.35 -8.78
C ALA A 114 1.90 5.63 -8.41
N GLU A 115 2.57 6.27 -9.36
CA GLU A 115 3.12 7.62 -9.16
C GLU A 115 2.03 8.65 -8.90
N ARG A 116 0.82 8.39 -9.35
CA ARG A 116 -0.37 9.21 -9.08
C ARG A 116 -1.26 8.62 -7.98
N GLY A 117 -0.82 7.52 -7.37
CA GLY A 117 -1.63 6.73 -6.48
C GLY A 117 -2.62 5.85 -7.23
N VAL A 118 -2.71 4.59 -6.84
CA VAL A 118 -3.66 3.63 -7.39
C VAL A 118 -4.51 3.09 -6.27
N ALA A 119 -5.83 3.30 -6.37
CA ALA A 119 -6.81 2.66 -5.50
C ALA A 119 -7.39 1.46 -6.25
N PHE A 120 -7.30 0.29 -5.65
CA PHE A 120 -7.73 -0.96 -6.30
C PHE A 120 -9.21 -1.21 -6.09
N SER A 121 -9.83 -1.89 -7.06
CA SER A 121 -11.23 -2.28 -7.02
C SER A 121 -11.49 -3.34 -5.95
N ARG A 122 -12.77 -3.52 -5.59
CA ARG A 122 -13.20 -4.56 -4.66
C ARG A 122 -12.76 -5.95 -5.14
N GLU A 123 -12.88 -6.21 -6.44
CA GLU A 123 -12.48 -7.49 -7.03
C GLU A 123 -10.98 -7.72 -6.89
N SER A 124 -10.20 -6.68 -7.12
CA SER A 124 -8.74 -6.74 -6.98
C SER A 124 -8.33 -7.02 -5.54
N ILE A 125 -8.96 -6.33 -4.59
CA ILE A 125 -8.70 -6.52 -3.17
C ILE A 125 -9.04 -7.95 -2.75
N ALA A 126 -10.17 -8.49 -3.21
CA ALA A 126 -10.57 -9.85 -2.90
C ALA A 126 -9.52 -10.88 -3.33
N LYS A 127 -8.83 -10.66 -4.46
CA LYS A 127 -7.78 -11.55 -4.94
C LYS A 127 -6.53 -11.53 -4.09
N VAL A 128 -6.11 -10.36 -3.60
CA VAL A 128 -4.85 -10.23 -2.87
C VAL A 128 -5.01 -10.27 -1.36
N ARG A 129 -6.21 -10.09 -0.83
CA ARG A 129 -6.45 -10.14 0.63
C ARG A 129 -5.90 -11.40 1.28
N PRO A 130 -6.13 -12.63 0.76
CA PRO A 130 -5.55 -13.83 1.35
C PRO A 130 -4.02 -13.79 1.37
N LEU A 131 -3.40 -13.24 0.33
CA LEU A 131 -1.95 -13.09 0.24
C LEU A 131 -1.43 -12.10 1.28
N LEU A 132 -2.12 -10.98 1.48
CA LEU A 132 -1.77 -10.01 2.52
C LEU A 132 -1.87 -10.64 3.91
N LYS A 133 -2.93 -11.38 4.19
CA LYS A 133 -3.09 -12.06 5.48
C LYS A 133 -2.00 -13.11 5.69
N THR A 134 -1.62 -13.86 4.66
CA THR A 134 -0.52 -14.82 4.73
C THR A 134 0.81 -14.12 4.99
N LEU A 135 1.04 -12.97 4.37
CA LEU A 135 2.25 -12.19 4.59
C LEU A 135 2.38 -11.73 6.06
N THR A 136 1.28 -11.31 6.68
CA THR A 136 1.33 -10.89 8.10
C THR A 136 1.71 -12.01 9.04
N CYS A 137 1.51 -13.26 8.65
CA CYS A 137 1.82 -14.45 9.44
C CYS A 137 3.17 -15.08 9.11
N GLU A 138 3.89 -14.58 8.10
CA GLU A 138 5.16 -15.16 7.67
C GLU A 138 6.29 -14.76 8.61
N ASN A 139 7.04 -15.74 9.10
CA ASN A 139 8.17 -15.53 10.01
C ASN A 139 9.53 -15.58 9.33
N ASP A 140 9.63 -16.11 8.12
CA ASP A 140 10.87 -16.16 7.36
C ASP A 140 10.99 -14.90 6.51
N SER A 141 12.10 -14.16 6.66
CA SER A 141 12.26 -12.87 5.99
C SER A 141 12.37 -12.98 4.48
N PHE A 142 13.00 -14.07 3.97
CA PHE A 142 13.10 -14.29 2.52
C PHE A 142 11.73 -14.61 1.93
N TYR A 143 10.98 -15.52 2.56
CA TYR A 143 9.62 -15.85 2.09
C TYR A 143 8.68 -14.66 2.21
N SER A 144 8.87 -13.78 3.20
CA SER A 144 8.13 -12.52 3.28
C SER A 144 8.36 -11.65 2.05
N LEU A 145 9.60 -11.52 1.61
CA LEU A 145 9.93 -10.79 0.38
C LEU A 145 9.28 -11.42 -0.85
N ILE A 146 9.35 -12.74 -0.98
CA ILE A 146 8.72 -13.46 -2.09
C ILE A 146 7.20 -13.22 -2.10
N LYS A 147 6.56 -13.25 -0.94
CA LYS A 147 5.12 -12.98 -0.82
C LYS A 147 4.78 -11.56 -1.23
N LEU A 148 5.59 -10.57 -0.84
CA LEU A 148 5.40 -9.19 -1.29
C LEU A 148 5.49 -9.09 -2.81
N LEU A 149 6.49 -9.72 -3.42
CA LEU A 149 6.66 -9.72 -4.87
C LEU A 149 5.46 -10.37 -5.57
N ILE A 150 4.93 -11.46 -5.03
CA ILE A 150 3.73 -12.11 -5.57
C ILE A 150 2.53 -11.17 -5.49
N ILE A 151 2.34 -10.47 -4.36
CA ILE A 151 1.26 -9.49 -4.22
C ILE A 151 1.38 -8.40 -5.28
N LEU A 152 2.55 -7.82 -5.45
CA LEU A 152 2.79 -6.80 -6.47
C LEU A 152 2.52 -7.32 -7.87
N HIS A 153 2.94 -8.56 -8.16
CA HIS A 153 2.68 -9.19 -9.45
C HIS A 153 1.17 -9.37 -9.68
N GLU A 154 0.45 -9.92 -8.72
CA GLU A 154 -0.99 -10.11 -8.84
C GLU A 154 -1.72 -8.79 -9.06
N LEU A 155 -1.34 -7.75 -8.29
CA LEU A 155 -1.91 -6.40 -8.47
C LEU A 155 -1.60 -5.83 -9.86
N SER A 156 -0.45 -6.16 -10.43
CA SER A 156 -0.05 -5.68 -11.76
C SER A 156 -0.84 -6.31 -12.90
N LEU A 157 -1.48 -7.44 -12.68
CA LEU A 157 -2.29 -8.14 -13.68
C LEU A 157 -3.74 -7.66 -13.71
N ILE A 158 -4.13 -6.81 -12.77
CA ILE A 158 -5.51 -6.36 -12.60
C ILE A 158 -5.66 -5.03 -13.30
N HIS A 159 -6.72 -4.89 -14.08
CA HIS A 159 -7.07 -3.61 -14.69
C HIS A 159 -7.63 -2.68 -13.63
N ILE A 160 -7.07 -1.50 -13.63
CA ILE A 160 -7.37 -0.47 -12.65
C ILE A 160 -8.43 0.47 -13.24
#